data_dac933ce4b36f024ad405d995865fb7f
#
_entry.id   dac933ce4b36f024ad405d995865fb7f
#
_cell.length_a   1.000
_cell.length_b   1.000
_cell.length_c   1.000
_cell.angle_alpha   90.00
_cell.angle_beta   90.00
_cell.angle_gamma   90.00
#
_symmetry.space_group_name_H-M   'P 1'
#
loop_
_entity.id
_entity.type
_entity.pdbx_description
1 polymer ?
#
loop_
_entity_poly.entity_id
_entity_poly.type
_entity_poly.pdbx_seq_one_letter_code
_entity_poly.pdbx_strand_id
1 'polypeptide(L)'
;DVGLFQGTNQGYQLDKAPTRAEASAMLVRLLGKEAEAEKLTYTAPFTDLKGWEKPYVQYLYDNGLANGMSATAYNPTGKCSAQMYTTFLLRALGYSDAKGDFTYAKALDFGEQVGLVDAINCSTKNFLRDNVVAMSLTALDTDVKGSDSILLDKLVADGAVDKTKAASLGAFFADADAFNTAAENTSAESKMAMDMNIKASVKLGTTKLLDMSMPMTIKTDMNLKELDKSVMAFGGKLNMTIDPSLANGGDTSISQDINYYFTNGIYYMDMGAQGKYKMAMSFDDVLNGMEISAMNSSVTVSAIESITKGSGGMTVKYNMNSVFSSDLFDELLGGMLDGVSIKTRDMNVTAKA
;
A
#
# COMPACT_ATOMS: atom_id res chain seq x y z
N ASP A 1 10.72 -11.76 -10.57
CA ASP A 1 11.91 -11.26 -9.83
C ASP A 1 12.92 -10.68 -10.83
N VAL A 2 13.01 -9.35 -10.88
CA VAL A 2 13.99 -8.63 -11.72
C VAL A 2 15.37 -8.56 -11.07
N GLY A 3 15.59 -9.24 -9.94
CA GLY A 3 16.87 -9.33 -9.23
C GLY A 3 17.29 -8.10 -8.42
N LEU A 4 16.38 -7.13 -8.26
CA LEU A 4 16.66 -5.87 -7.57
C LEU A 4 16.59 -5.99 -6.05
N PHE A 5 15.97 -7.02 -5.52
CA PHE A 5 15.81 -7.24 -4.09
C PHE A 5 16.47 -8.54 -3.65
N GLN A 6 17.44 -8.43 -2.76
CA GLN A 6 18.19 -9.58 -2.22
C GLN A 6 17.90 -9.72 -0.72
N GLY A 7 17.62 -10.93 -0.30
CA GLY A 7 17.47 -11.27 1.10
C GLY A 7 18.84 -11.33 1.83
N THR A 8 18.76 -11.63 3.11
CA THR A 8 19.93 -11.99 3.92
C THR A 8 20.03 -13.52 4.02
N ASN A 9 21.06 -14.04 4.70
CA ASN A 9 21.13 -15.46 5.05
C ASN A 9 19.98 -15.96 5.94
N GLN A 10 19.14 -15.05 6.44
CA GLN A 10 17.92 -15.32 7.22
C GLN A 10 16.64 -14.99 6.43
N GLY A 11 16.71 -14.88 5.09
CA GLY A 11 15.60 -14.48 4.23
C GLY A 11 15.43 -12.97 4.14
N TYR A 12 14.27 -12.52 3.70
CA TYR A 12 13.98 -11.09 3.45
C TYR A 12 13.75 -10.28 4.71
N GLN A 13 13.32 -10.92 5.81
CA GLN A 13 13.05 -10.27 7.10
C GLN A 13 12.15 -9.02 6.97
N LEU A 14 11.05 -9.15 6.23
CA LEU A 14 10.18 -8.03 5.86
C LEU A 14 9.55 -7.33 7.07
N ASP A 15 9.41 -8.05 8.18
CA ASP A 15 8.85 -7.60 9.46
C ASP A 15 9.83 -6.80 10.34
N LYS A 16 11.05 -6.53 9.86
CA LYS A 16 12.05 -5.75 10.60
C LYS A 16 12.15 -4.33 10.08
N ALA A 17 12.35 -3.38 11.01
CA ALA A 17 12.69 -2.02 10.65
C ALA A 17 14.08 -1.99 9.99
N PRO A 18 14.23 -1.40 8.80
CA PRO A 18 15.52 -1.30 8.13
C PRO A 18 16.42 -0.27 8.86
N THR A 19 17.71 -0.56 8.90
CA THR A 19 18.68 0.48 9.20
C THR A 19 18.87 1.41 8.00
N ARG A 20 19.44 2.59 8.23
CA ARG A 20 19.73 3.54 7.16
C ARG A 20 20.72 2.97 6.14
N ALA A 21 21.73 2.22 6.60
CA ALA A 21 22.67 1.53 5.71
C ALA A 21 21.99 0.44 4.87
N GLU A 22 21.10 -0.35 5.47
CA GLU A 22 20.34 -1.36 4.74
C GLU A 22 19.44 -0.72 3.67
N ALA A 23 18.71 0.35 4.01
CA ALA A 23 17.88 1.07 3.04
C ALA A 23 18.73 1.67 1.90
N SER A 24 19.96 2.14 2.20
CA SER A 24 20.89 2.62 1.19
C SER A 24 21.31 1.52 0.21
N ALA A 25 21.67 0.34 0.72
CA ALA A 25 22.01 -0.80 -0.12
C ALA A 25 20.81 -1.25 -0.97
N MET A 26 19.61 -1.27 -0.39
CA MET A 26 18.39 -1.61 -1.10
C MET A 26 18.11 -0.62 -2.25
N LEU A 27 18.32 0.68 -2.04
CA LEU A 27 18.19 1.68 -3.11
C LEU A 27 19.24 1.49 -4.22
N VAL A 28 20.50 1.28 -3.89
CA VAL A 28 21.58 1.06 -4.90
C VAL A 28 21.26 -0.18 -5.76
N ARG A 29 20.74 -1.24 -5.13
CA ARG A 29 20.30 -2.45 -5.83
C ARG A 29 19.07 -2.18 -6.70
N LEU A 30 18.09 -1.43 -6.19
CA LEU A 30 16.93 -0.99 -6.99
C LEU A 30 17.36 -0.28 -8.27
N LEU A 31 18.40 0.55 -8.19
CA LEU A 31 18.94 1.26 -9.34
C LEU A 31 19.87 0.39 -10.23
N GLY A 32 20.08 -0.90 -9.89
CA GLY A 32 20.97 -1.80 -10.62
C GLY A 32 22.44 -1.41 -10.58
N LYS A 33 22.86 -0.67 -9.54
CA LYS A 33 24.19 -0.03 -9.45
C LYS A 33 25.13 -0.69 -8.43
N GLU A 34 24.79 -1.87 -7.91
CA GLU A 34 25.61 -2.56 -6.91
C GLU A 34 27.03 -2.84 -7.41
N ALA A 35 27.17 -3.42 -8.60
CA ALA A 35 28.50 -3.73 -9.18
C ALA A 35 29.34 -2.47 -9.49
N GLU A 36 28.71 -1.33 -9.73
CA GLU A 36 29.37 -0.04 -9.88
C GLU A 36 29.82 0.50 -8.53
N ALA A 37 28.91 0.47 -7.54
CA ALA A 37 29.19 0.91 -6.17
C ALA A 37 30.36 0.16 -5.53
N GLU A 38 30.43 -1.17 -5.68
CA GLU A 38 31.50 -2.00 -5.13
C GLU A 38 32.90 -1.66 -5.65
N LYS A 39 33.00 -0.99 -6.80
CA LYS A 39 34.28 -0.56 -7.38
C LYS A 39 34.74 0.82 -6.90
N LEU A 40 33.88 1.54 -6.19
CA LEU A 40 34.20 2.90 -5.75
C LEU A 40 35.17 2.90 -4.57
N THR A 41 36.12 3.83 -4.62
CA THR A 41 36.94 4.15 -3.46
C THR A 41 36.15 5.06 -2.51
N TYR A 42 36.14 4.70 -1.22
CA TYR A 42 35.44 5.51 -0.23
C TYR A 42 36.13 6.86 0.02
N THR A 43 35.44 7.94 -0.29
CA THR A 43 35.92 9.34 -0.12
C THR A 43 34.84 10.25 0.51
N ALA A 44 33.62 9.73 0.74
CA ALA A 44 32.57 10.50 1.39
C ALA A 44 33.02 10.94 2.82
N PRO A 45 32.52 12.09 3.31
CA PRO A 45 33.04 12.71 4.54
C PRO A 45 32.61 11.99 5.83
N PHE A 46 31.83 10.93 5.75
CA PHE A 46 31.23 10.26 6.92
C PHE A 46 32.23 9.35 7.60
N THR A 47 32.46 9.57 8.89
CA THR A 47 33.48 8.85 9.69
C THR A 47 32.90 7.67 10.47
N ASP A 48 31.58 7.54 10.52
CA ASP A 48 30.85 6.51 11.28
C ASP A 48 30.55 5.23 10.49
N LEU A 49 30.96 5.15 9.21
CA LEU A 49 30.86 3.95 8.39
C LEU A 49 32.08 3.03 8.62
N LYS A 50 31.82 1.75 8.87
CA LYS A 50 32.87 0.80 9.26
C LYS A 50 33.20 -0.28 8.25
N GLY A 51 32.26 -0.68 7.38
CA GLY A 51 32.46 -1.88 6.59
C GLY A 51 31.65 -1.93 5.29
N TRP A 52 30.79 -2.90 5.19
CA TRP A 52 30.04 -3.29 4.01
C TRP A 52 29.15 -2.16 3.43
N GLU A 53 28.74 -1.21 4.26
CA GLU A 53 27.88 -0.09 3.89
C GLU A 53 28.60 0.98 3.05
N LYS A 54 29.94 1.06 3.13
CA LYS A 54 30.74 2.11 2.48
C LYS A 54 30.49 2.25 0.98
N PRO A 55 30.53 1.17 0.16
CA PRO A 55 30.31 1.30 -1.28
C PRO A 55 28.94 1.89 -1.62
N TYR A 56 27.92 1.44 -0.93
CA TYR A 56 26.54 1.90 -1.18
C TYR A 56 26.37 3.37 -0.81
N VAL A 57 26.87 3.77 0.37
CA VAL A 57 26.78 5.16 0.81
C VAL A 57 27.64 6.07 -0.07
N GLN A 58 28.82 5.61 -0.51
CA GLN A 58 29.64 6.36 -1.46
C GLN A 58 28.88 6.64 -2.75
N TYR A 59 28.29 5.58 -3.36
CA TYR A 59 27.52 5.72 -4.58
C TYR A 59 26.37 6.73 -4.43
N LEU A 60 25.59 6.61 -3.36
CA LEU A 60 24.46 7.49 -3.13
C LEU A 60 24.90 8.95 -2.87
N TYR A 61 26.01 9.13 -2.18
CA TYR A 61 26.57 10.46 -1.90
C TYR A 61 27.06 11.13 -3.18
N ASP A 62 27.85 10.43 -4.01
CA ASP A 62 28.40 10.96 -5.26
C ASP A 62 27.31 11.33 -6.28
N ASN A 63 26.20 10.60 -6.25
CA ASN A 63 25.06 10.86 -7.13
C ASN A 63 23.99 11.77 -6.51
N GLY A 64 24.22 12.34 -5.31
CA GLY A 64 23.28 13.24 -4.65
C GLY A 64 21.98 12.58 -4.19
N LEU A 65 21.94 11.23 -4.10
CA LEU A 65 20.77 10.45 -3.73
C LEU A 65 20.57 10.39 -2.21
N ALA A 66 21.66 10.42 -1.44
CA ALA A 66 21.61 10.48 0.02
C ALA A 66 22.65 11.46 0.57
N ASN A 67 22.25 12.20 1.60
CA ASN A 67 23.12 13.09 2.37
C ASN A 67 23.40 12.50 3.75
N GLY A 68 24.40 13.00 4.48
CA GLY A 68 24.60 12.68 5.89
C GLY A 68 23.50 13.23 6.81
N MET A 69 23.48 12.73 8.03
CA MET A 69 22.72 13.36 9.13
C MET A 69 23.41 14.63 9.63
N SER A 70 24.72 14.73 9.39
CA SER A 70 25.54 15.91 9.57
C SER A 70 26.66 15.92 8.52
N ALA A 71 27.54 16.92 8.57
CA ALA A 71 28.69 17.01 7.67
C ALA A 71 29.61 15.78 7.71
N THR A 72 29.70 15.07 8.84
CA THR A 72 30.64 13.95 9.05
C THR A 72 29.99 12.67 9.56
N ALA A 73 28.67 12.65 9.75
CA ALA A 73 27.93 11.47 10.24
C ALA A 73 26.82 11.05 9.27
N TYR A 74 26.77 9.76 8.96
CA TYR A 74 25.74 9.12 8.15
C TYR A 74 24.65 8.47 8.99
N ASN A 75 25.00 7.98 10.19
CA ASN A 75 24.17 7.18 11.09
C ASN A 75 23.73 5.84 10.49
N PRO A 76 24.67 4.95 10.07
CA PRO A 76 24.36 3.74 9.31
C PRO A 76 23.49 2.74 10.06
N THR A 77 23.61 2.67 11.39
CA THR A 77 22.87 1.76 12.27
C THR A 77 21.54 2.34 12.77
N GLY A 78 21.31 3.62 12.55
CA GLY A 78 20.02 4.25 12.88
C GLY A 78 18.88 3.71 12.01
N LYS A 79 17.68 3.68 12.56
CA LYS A 79 16.50 3.26 11.79
C LYS A 79 16.24 4.21 10.63
N CYS A 80 15.96 3.66 9.46
CA CYS A 80 15.43 4.42 8.34
C CYS A 80 13.95 4.71 8.58
N SER A 81 13.53 5.94 8.44
CA SER A 81 12.11 6.33 8.51
C SER A 81 11.47 6.34 7.11
N ALA A 82 10.13 6.32 7.07
CA ALA A 82 9.36 6.53 5.86
C ALA A 82 9.82 7.78 5.11
N GLN A 83 9.92 8.91 5.80
CA GLN A 83 10.36 10.20 5.23
C GLN A 83 11.77 10.13 4.63
N MET A 84 12.71 9.42 5.29
CA MET A 84 14.07 9.24 4.75
C MET A 84 14.04 8.44 3.45
N TYR A 85 13.29 7.34 3.42
CA TYR A 85 13.25 6.48 2.23
C TYR A 85 12.50 7.14 1.08
N THR A 86 11.40 7.84 1.36
CA THR A 86 10.70 8.67 0.36
C THR A 86 11.65 9.71 -0.26
N THR A 87 12.48 10.39 0.56
CA THR A 87 13.47 11.33 0.06
C THR A 87 14.49 10.66 -0.87
N PHE A 88 14.94 9.46 -0.56
CA PHE A 88 15.85 8.70 -1.42
C PHE A 88 15.20 8.37 -2.77
N LEU A 89 13.97 7.89 -2.77
CA LEU A 89 13.23 7.55 -3.98
C LEU A 89 12.90 8.79 -4.84
N LEU A 90 12.47 9.89 -4.23
CA LEU A 90 12.23 11.15 -4.94
C LEU A 90 13.48 11.63 -5.68
N ARG A 91 14.65 11.56 -5.03
CA ARG A 91 15.92 11.90 -5.68
C ARG A 91 16.27 10.92 -6.80
N ALA A 92 16.00 9.64 -6.66
CA ALA A 92 16.18 8.63 -7.70
C ALA A 92 15.26 8.87 -8.92
N LEU A 93 14.06 9.41 -8.68
CA LEU A 93 13.13 9.86 -9.72
C LEU A 93 13.54 11.22 -10.37
N GLY A 94 14.63 11.83 -9.91
CA GLY A 94 15.15 13.08 -10.48
C GLY A 94 14.67 14.36 -9.80
N TYR A 95 13.88 14.26 -8.73
CA TYR A 95 13.51 15.41 -7.91
C TYR A 95 14.66 15.82 -6.98
N SER A 96 14.78 17.09 -6.65
CA SER A 96 15.89 17.62 -5.84
C SER A 96 15.39 18.62 -4.80
N ASP A 97 15.55 18.27 -3.53
CA ASP A 97 15.32 19.17 -2.41
C ASP A 97 16.31 20.36 -2.42
N ALA A 98 17.54 20.14 -2.90
CA ALA A 98 18.53 21.20 -3.06
C ALA A 98 18.15 22.23 -4.13
N LYS A 99 17.35 21.84 -5.13
CA LYS A 99 16.85 22.73 -6.20
C LYS A 99 15.44 23.26 -5.92
N GLY A 100 14.85 22.90 -4.79
CA GLY A 100 13.57 23.40 -4.33
C GLY A 100 12.34 22.68 -4.89
N ASP A 101 12.47 21.48 -5.44
CA ASP A 101 11.29 20.68 -5.87
C ASP A 101 10.44 20.27 -4.67
N PHE A 102 11.08 19.95 -3.57
CA PHE A 102 10.43 19.62 -2.29
C PHE A 102 11.36 20.00 -1.14
N THR A 103 10.88 19.90 0.10
CA THR A 103 11.72 19.96 1.29
C THR A 103 11.72 18.63 2.03
N TYR A 104 12.78 18.30 2.75
CA TYR A 104 12.83 17.07 3.54
C TYR A 104 11.62 16.93 4.46
N ALA A 105 11.18 18.03 5.10
CA ALA A 105 10.02 18.03 6.00
C ALA A 105 8.69 17.70 5.28
N LYS A 106 8.62 17.91 3.96
CA LYS A 106 7.44 17.69 3.11
C LYS A 106 7.63 16.55 2.10
N ALA A 107 8.62 15.69 2.32
CA ALA A 107 8.93 14.61 1.38
C ALA A 107 7.78 13.60 1.25
N LEU A 108 7.05 13.29 2.33
CA LEU A 108 5.90 12.39 2.29
C LEU A 108 4.73 13.02 1.50
N ASP A 109 4.35 14.26 1.85
CA ASP A 109 3.27 14.98 1.15
C ASP A 109 3.57 15.11 -0.37
N PHE A 110 4.84 15.39 -0.71
CA PHE A 110 5.25 15.46 -2.10
C PHE A 110 5.29 14.08 -2.78
N GLY A 111 5.70 13.04 -2.03
CA GLY A 111 5.64 11.65 -2.48
C GLY A 111 4.22 11.20 -2.84
N GLU A 112 3.22 11.61 -2.04
CA GLU A 112 1.80 11.36 -2.34
C GLU A 112 1.37 12.11 -3.63
N GLN A 113 1.77 13.37 -3.79
CA GLN A 113 1.42 14.16 -4.99
C GLN A 113 1.95 13.56 -6.30
N VAL A 114 3.08 12.87 -6.27
CA VAL A 114 3.69 12.23 -7.44
C VAL A 114 3.35 10.74 -7.57
N GLY A 115 2.42 10.22 -6.72
CA GLY A 115 1.98 8.83 -6.77
C GLY A 115 3.00 7.80 -6.23
N LEU A 116 4.04 8.25 -5.52
CA LEU A 116 5.08 7.39 -4.96
C LEU A 116 4.69 6.79 -3.60
N VAL A 117 3.89 7.51 -2.83
CA VAL A 117 3.53 7.18 -1.44
C VAL A 117 2.02 7.16 -1.29
N ASP A 118 1.51 6.13 -0.63
CA ASP A 118 0.13 6.06 -0.17
C ASP A 118 0.04 5.38 1.21
N ALA A 119 -1.17 5.29 1.77
CA ALA A 119 -1.41 4.65 3.05
C ALA A 119 -1.14 3.12 3.03
N ILE A 120 -1.10 2.51 1.84
CA ILE A 120 -0.89 1.07 1.67
C ILE A 120 0.60 0.74 1.66
N ASN A 121 1.40 1.48 0.90
CA ASN A 121 2.82 1.18 0.72
C ASN A 121 3.72 1.79 1.80
N CYS A 122 3.23 2.77 2.58
CA CYS A 122 4.05 3.53 3.50
C CYS A 122 3.40 3.65 4.89
N SER A 123 4.06 3.12 5.92
CA SER A 123 3.69 3.31 7.32
C SER A 123 4.64 4.29 8.01
N THR A 124 4.12 5.41 8.51
CA THR A 124 4.92 6.37 9.27
C THR A 124 5.14 5.96 10.74
N LYS A 125 4.22 5.15 11.29
CA LYS A 125 4.30 4.65 12.68
C LYS A 125 5.25 3.48 12.82
N ASN A 126 5.23 2.57 11.84
CA ASN A 126 6.00 1.32 11.88
C ASN A 126 6.60 1.03 10.49
N PHE A 127 7.66 1.76 10.13
CA PHE A 127 8.32 1.61 8.84
C PHE A 127 9.21 0.36 8.83
N LEU A 128 8.84 -0.61 8.02
CA LEU A 128 9.47 -1.92 7.92
C LEU A 128 10.17 -2.12 6.56
N ARG A 129 10.95 -3.20 6.43
CA ARG A 129 11.55 -3.59 5.15
C ARG A 129 10.49 -3.92 4.10
N ASP A 130 9.30 -4.37 4.53
CA ASP A 130 8.14 -4.55 3.66
C ASP A 130 7.73 -3.24 2.98
N ASN A 131 7.65 -2.14 3.73
CA ASN A 131 7.38 -0.83 3.16
C ASN A 131 8.46 -0.38 2.17
N VAL A 132 9.75 -0.69 2.46
CA VAL A 132 10.84 -0.40 1.52
C VAL A 132 10.63 -1.14 0.20
N VAL A 133 10.21 -2.42 0.24
CA VAL A 133 9.90 -3.20 -0.98
C VAL A 133 8.72 -2.63 -1.72
N ALA A 134 7.61 -2.36 -1.01
CA ALA A 134 6.38 -1.83 -1.59
C ALA A 134 6.62 -0.47 -2.27
N MET A 135 7.25 0.48 -1.56
CA MET A 135 7.59 1.78 -2.11
C MET A 135 8.59 1.70 -3.28
N SER A 136 9.54 0.75 -3.24
CA SER A 136 10.46 0.53 -4.35
C SER A 136 9.74 0.02 -5.60
N LEU A 137 8.75 -0.86 -5.44
CA LEU A 137 7.93 -1.35 -6.55
C LEU A 137 7.12 -0.20 -7.15
N THR A 138 6.49 0.63 -6.31
CA THR A 138 5.77 1.83 -6.77
C THR A 138 6.72 2.79 -7.50
N ALA A 139 7.93 3.01 -6.99
CA ALA A 139 8.91 3.88 -7.64
C ALA A 139 9.28 3.41 -9.05
N LEU A 140 9.33 2.10 -9.29
CA LEU A 140 9.59 1.56 -10.65
C LEU A 140 8.48 1.91 -11.65
N ASP A 141 7.26 2.09 -11.17
CA ASP A 141 6.07 2.46 -11.95
C ASP A 141 5.79 3.98 -11.92
N THR A 142 6.63 4.75 -11.27
CA THR A 142 6.48 6.21 -11.16
C THR A 142 7.29 6.91 -12.25
N ASP A 143 6.71 7.96 -12.84
CA ASP A 143 7.37 8.77 -13.86
C ASP A 143 8.62 9.46 -13.34
N VAL A 144 9.68 9.40 -14.13
CA VAL A 144 10.90 10.18 -13.89
C VAL A 144 10.61 11.65 -14.16
N LYS A 145 11.01 12.53 -13.27
CA LYS A 145 10.80 13.98 -13.37
C LYS A 145 11.11 14.53 -14.76
N GLY A 146 10.11 15.18 -15.36
CA GLY A 146 10.24 15.82 -16.67
C GLY A 146 10.32 14.83 -17.85
N SER A 147 9.85 13.62 -17.65
CA SER A 147 9.78 12.55 -18.66
C SER A 147 8.41 11.87 -18.56
N ASP A 148 7.92 11.35 -19.68
CA ASP A 148 6.74 10.47 -19.75
C ASP A 148 7.14 8.98 -19.61
N SER A 149 8.33 8.71 -19.07
CA SER A 149 8.85 7.35 -18.86
C SER A 149 8.95 7.03 -17.39
N ILE A 150 8.45 5.86 -17.01
CA ILE A 150 8.59 5.33 -15.65
C ILE A 150 10.04 4.96 -15.32
N LEU A 151 10.38 4.87 -14.05
CA LEU A 151 11.73 4.53 -13.61
C LEU A 151 12.20 3.18 -14.16
N LEU A 152 11.32 2.17 -14.28
CA LEU A 152 11.66 0.87 -14.85
C LEU A 152 12.22 1.01 -16.28
N ASP A 153 11.55 1.78 -17.14
CA ASP A 153 11.96 1.99 -18.52
C ASP A 153 13.32 2.68 -18.62
N LYS A 154 13.52 3.68 -17.73
CA LYS A 154 14.83 4.34 -17.62
C LYS A 154 15.93 3.36 -17.21
N LEU A 155 15.71 2.50 -16.22
CA LEU A 155 16.70 1.51 -15.78
C LEU A 155 17.00 0.48 -16.86
N VAL A 156 16.02 0.10 -17.67
CA VAL A 156 16.23 -0.77 -18.85
C VAL A 156 17.04 -0.04 -19.92
N ALA A 157 16.71 1.21 -20.21
CA ALA A 157 17.44 2.01 -21.19
C ALA A 157 18.90 2.25 -20.78
N ASP A 158 19.15 2.46 -19.50
CA ASP A 158 20.49 2.63 -18.91
C ASP A 158 21.26 1.29 -18.80
N GLY A 159 20.64 0.16 -19.16
CA GLY A 159 21.25 -1.19 -19.05
C GLY A 159 21.40 -1.69 -17.62
N ALA A 160 20.78 -1.03 -16.64
CA ALA A 160 20.81 -1.41 -15.24
C ALA A 160 19.91 -2.62 -14.94
N VAL A 161 18.83 -2.79 -15.71
CA VAL A 161 17.89 -3.91 -15.64
C VAL A 161 17.81 -4.59 -17.00
N ASP A 162 17.85 -5.92 -17.01
CA ASP A 162 17.68 -6.72 -18.22
C ASP A 162 16.27 -6.58 -18.79
N LYS A 163 16.16 -6.23 -20.06
CA LYS A 163 14.89 -5.98 -20.75
C LYS A 163 13.95 -7.18 -20.68
N THR A 164 14.48 -8.39 -20.78
CA THR A 164 13.66 -9.61 -20.76
C THR A 164 13.07 -9.84 -19.38
N LYS A 165 13.86 -9.59 -18.33
CA LYS A 165 13.38 -9.68 -16.94
C LYS A 165 12.39 -8.57 -16.60
N ALA A 166 12.56 -7.37 -17.15
CA ALA A 166 11.65 -6.25 -16.93
C ALA A 166 10.30 -6.43 -17.65
N ALA A 167 10.25 -7.21 -18.73
CA ALA A 167 9.06 -7.31 -19.57
C ALA A 167 7.79 -7.77 -18.83
N SER A 168 7.93 -8.75 -17.91
CA SER A 168 6.79 -9.22 -17.11
C SER A 168 6.30 -8.18 -16.10
N LEU A 169 7.22 -7.41 -15.53
CA LEU A 169 6.89 -6.34 -14.59
C LEU A 169 6.25 -5.15 -15.32
N GLY A 170 6.79 -4.76 -16.49
CA GLY A 170 6.18 -3.73 -17.32
C GLY A 170 4.78 -4.11 -17.83
N ALA A 171 4.55 -5.39 -18.16
CA ALA A 171 3.23 -5.88 -18.50
C ALA A 171 2.25 -5.80 -17.29
N PHE A 172 2.73 -6.12 -16.09
CA PHE A 172 1.94 -5.98 -14.87
C PHE A 172 1.58 -4.52 -14.59
N PHE A 173 2.50 -3.57 -14.75
CA PHE A 173 2.23 -2.14 -14.61
C PHE A 173 1.20 -1.65 -15.63
N ALA A 174 1.36 -2.01 -16.90
CA ALA A 174 0.39 -1.67 -17.94
C ALA A 174 -1.02 -2.23 -17.66
N ASP A 175 -1.11 -3.41 -17.07
CA ASP A 175 -2.37 -3.99 -16.67
C ASP A 175 -2.99 -3.27 -15.47
N ALA A 176 -2.17 -2.83 -14.52
CA ALA A 176 -2.61 -2.03 -13.38
C ALA A 176 -3.14 -0.67 -13.84
N ASP A 177 -2.43 0.02 -14.73
CA ASP A 177 -2.85 1.29 -15.31
C ASP A 177 -4.15 1.18 -16.10
N ALA A 178 -4.28 0.10 -16.90
CA ALA A 178 -5.51 -0.15 -17.63
C ALA A 178 -6.70 -0.39 -16.69
N PHE A 179 -6.48 -1.08 -15.56
CA PHE A 179 -7.51 -1.28 -14.55
C PHE A 179 -7.86 0.04 -13.85
N ASN A 180 -6.88 0.83 -13.42
CA ASN A 180 -7.08 2.12 -12.76
C ASN A 180 -7.83 3.08 -13.68
N THR A 181 -7.43 3.17 -14.96
CA THR A 181 -8.13 3.97 -15.98
C THR A 181 -9.58 3.53 -16.16
N ALA A 182 -9.84 2.21 -16.18
CA ALA A 182 -11.21 1.71 -16.28
C ALA A 182 -12.02 2.03 -15.02
N ALA A 183 -11.41 1.97 -13.83
CA ALA A 183 -12.04 2.34 -12.56
C ALA A 183 -12.37 3.84 -12.51
N GLU A 184 -11.45 4.70 -12.94
CA GLU A 184 -11.66 6.16 -13.04
C GLU A 184 -12.80 6.50 -14.00
N ASN A 185 -12.80 5.88 -15.18
CA ASN A 185 -13.89 6.06 -16.16
C ASN A 185 -15.22 5.58 -15.59
N THR A 186 -15.23 4.49 -14.83
CA THR A 186 -16.45 3.97 -14.18
C THR A 186 -16.93 4.90 -13.08
N SER A 187 -16.03 5.55 -12.34
CA SER A 187 -16.39 6.52 -11.29
C SER A 187 -17.05 7.80 -11.83
N ALA A 188 -16.83 8.12 -13.11
CA ALA A 188 -17.49 9.22 -13.79
C ALA A 188 -18.93 8.89 -14.23
N GLU A 189 -19.32 7.61 -14.22
CA GLU A 189 -20.66 7.17 -14.54
C GLU A 189 -21.61 7.36 -13.35
N SER A 190 -22.86 7.77 -13.62
CA SER A 190 -23.85 7.93 -12.57
C SER A 190 -24.27 6.60 -11.94
N LYS A 191 -24.13 5.51 -12.66
CA LYS A 191 -24.50 4.15 -12.23
C LYS A 191 -23.29 3.23 -12.18
N MET A 192 -23.06 2.66 -11.02
CA MET A 192 -21.97 1.73 -10.77
C MET A 192 -22.46 0.50 -10.01
N ALA A 193 -21.90 -0.65 -10.29
CA ALA A 193 -22.04 -1.85 -9.47
C ALA A 193 -20.66 -2.43 -9.20
N MET A 194 -20.39 -2.75 -7.92
CA MET A 194 -19.12 -3.32 -7.47
C MET A 194 -19.40 -4.54 -6.61
N ASP A 195 -18.75 -5.64 -6.92
CA ASP A 195 -18.72 -6.83 -6.08
C ASP A 195 -17.36 -6.92 -5.38
N MET A 196 -17.38 -7.05 -4.05
CA MET A 196 -16.19 -7.19 -3.22
C MET A 196 -16.30 -8.40 -2.31
N ASN A 197 -15.16 -8.95 -1.92
CA ASN A 197 -15.10 -9.96 -0.86
C ASN A 197 -13.92 -9.65 0.06
N ILE A 198 -14.22 -9.14 1.24
CA ILE A 198 -13.22 -8.90 2.28
C ILE A 198 -12.98 -10.21 3.03
N LYS A 199 -11.73 -10.63 3.14
CA LYS A 199 -11.32 -11.79 3.95
C LYS A 199 -10.23 -11.36 4.91
N ALA A 200 -10.40 -11.71 6.18
CA ALA A 200 -9.40 -11.46 7.22
C ALA A 200 -9.18 -12.74 8.05
N SER A 201 -7.95 -12.99 8.44
CA SER A 201 -7.60 -14.11 9.30
C SER A 201 -6.52 -13.71 10.29
N VAL A 202 -6.79 -13.92 11.58
CA VAL A 202 -5.83 -13.69 12.67
C VAL A 202 -5.31 -15.04 13.14
N LYS A 203 -3.99 -15.18 13.25
CA LYS A 203 -3.32 -16.41 13.66
C LYS A 203 -2.31 -16.14 14.77
N LEU A 204 -2.23 -17.08 15.73
CA LEU A 204 -1.14 -17.15 16.69
C LEU A 204 -0.36 -18.44 16.40
N GLY A 205 0.83 -18.31 15.81
CA GLY A 205 1.56 -19.45 15.27
C GLY A 205 0.76 -20.14 14.15
N THR A 206 0.41 -21.40 14.32
CA THR A 206 -0.41 -22.17 13.37
C THR A 206 -1.91 -22.14 13.71
N THR A 207 -2.29 -21.66 14.87
CA THR A 207 -3.69 -21.62 15.34
C THR A 207 -4.39 -20.40 14.77
N LYS A 208 -5.53 -20.60 14.10
CA LYS A 208 -6.43 -19.52 13.68
C LYS A 208 -7.25 -19.06 14.89
N LEU A 209 -7.09 -17.80 15.27
CA LEU A 209 -7.86 -17.16 16.33
C LEU A 209 -9.16 -16.56 15.81
N LEU A 210 -9.12 -16.03 14.59
CA LEU A 210 -10.28 -15.45 13.91
C LEU A 210 -10.16 -15.68 12.40
N ASP A 211 -11.27 -16.01 11.79
CA ASP A 211 -11.40 -16.09 10.32
C ASP A 211 -12.68 -15.36 9.93
N MET A 212 -12.58 -14.38 9.04
CA MET A 212 -13.71 -13.55 8.61
C MET A 212 -13.78 -13.53 7.09
N SER A 213 -14.99 -13.61 6.56
CA SER A 213 -15.25 -13.29 5.15
C SER A 213 -16.53 -12.47 5.04
N MET A 214 -16.49 -11.44 4.19
CA MET A 214 -17.63 -10.57 3.93
C MET A 214 -17.75 -10.32 2.42
N PRO A 215 -18.38 -11.25 1.67
CA PRO A 215 -18.81 -10.95 0.32
C PRO A 215 -19.88 -9.87 0.35
N MET A 216 -19.75 -8.88 -0.53
CA MET A 216 -20.67 -7.74 -0.62
C MET A 216 -20.82 -7.23 -2.04
N THR A 217 -21.98 -6.66 -2.33
CA THR A 217 -22.28 -5.96 -3.57
C THR A 217 -22.69 -4.53 -3.24
N ILE A 218 -22.09 -3.56 -3.88
CA ILE A 218 -22.46 -2.14 -3.82
C ILE A 218 -23.03 -1.74 -5.17
N LYS A 219 -24.18 -1.07 -5.18
CA LYS A 219 -24.77 -0.48 -6.37
C LYS A 219 -25.07 0.99 -6.08
N THR A 220 -24.67 1.86 -6.98
CA THR A 220 -24.93 3.31 -6.86
C THR A 220 -25.56 3.84 -8.13
N ASP A 221 -26.44 4.84 -7.95
CA ASP A 221 -26.93 5.72 -9.01
C ASP A 221 -26.78 7.15 -8.48
N MET A 222 -25.68 7.81 -8.87
CA MET A 222 -25.27 9.09 -8.30
C MET A 222 -25.94 10.27 -9.01
N ASN A 223 -26.57 11.14 -8.25
CA ASN A 223 -27.03 12.43 -8.73
C ASN A 223 -25.97 13.51 -8.42
N LEU A 224 -25.09 13.77 -9.38
CA LEU A 224 -23.98 14.72 -9.21
C LEU A 224 -24.40 16.17 -8.98
N LYS A 225 -25.69 16.51 -9.21
CA LYS A 225 -26.22 17.87 -8.95
C LYS A 225 -26.80 18.00 -7.55
N GLU A 226 -27.38 16.94 -7.02
CA GLU A 226 -28.04 16.88 -5.73
C GLU A 226 -27.71 15.54 -5.08
N LEU A 227 -26.55 15.46 -4.42
CA LEU A 227 -25.99 14.21 -3.88
C LEU A 227 -26.97 13.45 -2.98
N ASP A 228 -27.77 14.14 -2.20
CA ASP A 228 -28.80 13.50 -1.34
C ASP A 228 -29.91 12.79 -2.12
N LYS A 229 -30.06 13.08 -3.43
CA LYS A 229 -30.96 12.32 -4.32
C LYS A 229 -30.30 11.10 -4.95
N SER A 230 -29.05 10.86 -4.67
CA SER A 230 -28.37 9.62 -5.08
C SER A 230 -29.05 8.41 -4.44
N VAL A 231 -28.90 7.28 -5.11
CA VAL A 231 -29.34 5.97 -4.60
C VAL A 231 -28.11 5.10 -4.39
N MET A 232 -28.00 4.49 -3.22
CA MET A 232 -26.97 3.48 -2.96
C MET A 232 -27.63 2.27 -2.30
N ALA A 233 -27.28 1.09 -2.80
CA ALA A 233 -27.64 -0.18 -2.20
C ALA A 233 -26.38 -0.98 -1.89
N PHE A 234 -26.29 -1.45 -0.68
CA PHE A 234 -25.23 -2.32 -0.20
C PHE A 234 -25.85 -3.61 0.31
N GLY A 235 -25.41 -4.73 -0.18
CA GLY A 235 -25.81 -6.05 0.30
C GLY A 235 -24.59 -6.89 0.58
N GLY A 236 -24.47 -7.42 1.80
CA GLY A 236 -23.33 -8.25 2.18
C GLY A 236 -23.72 -9.31 3.20
N LYS A 237 -22.81 -10.25 3.41
CA LYS A 237 -22.93 -11.29 4.42
C LYS A 237 -21.64 -11.41 5.21
N LEU A 238 -21.67 -11.00 6.47
CA LEU A 238 -20.56 -11.24 7.39
C LEU A 238 -20.58 -12.70 7.84
N ASN A 239 -19.52 -13.43 7.57
CA ASN A 239 -19.26 -14.73 8.16
C ASN A 239 -17.98 -14.62 8.99
N MET A 240 -18.04 -14.99 10.26
CA MET A 240 -16.91 -14.92 11.18
C MET A 240 -16.86 -16.19 12.03
N THR A 241 -15.65 -16.74 12.18
CA THR A 241 -15.38 -17.86 13.07
C THR A 241 -14.30 -17.42 14.07
N ILE A 242 -14.54 -17.63 15.35
CA ILE A 242 -13.67 -17.24 16.45
C ILE A 242 -13.19 -18.51 17.16
N ASP A 243 -11.92 -18.56 17.54
CA ASP A 243 -11.39 -19.67 18.34
C ASP A 243 -12.16 -19.78 19.68
N PRO A 244 -12.58 -20.98 20.10
CA PRO A 244 -13.34 -21.16 21.34
C PRO A 244 -12.68 -20.57 22.60
N SER A 245 -11.34 -20.48 22.61
CA SER A 245 -10.60 -19.88 23.73
C SER A 245 -10.84 -18.37 23.87
N LEU A 246 -11.25 -17.69 22.81
CA LEU A 246 -11.56 -16.26 22.77
C LEU A 246 -13.06 -15.96 22.90
N ALA A 247 -13.90 -16.97 22.69
CA ALA A 247 -15.36 -16.78 22.66
C ALA A 247 -15.99 -16.63 24.06
N ASN A 248 -15.24 -16.79 25.16
CA ASN A 248 -15.71 -16.68 26.53
C ASN A 248 -17.06 -17.41 26.80
N GLY A 249 -17.28 -18.56 26.13
CA GLY A 249 -18.53 -19.32 26.19
C GLY A 249 -19.65 -18.82 25.29
N GLY A 250 -19.39 -17.83 24.42
CA GLY A 250 -20.30 -17.34 23.38
C GLY A 250 -20.20 -18.14 22.07
N ASP A 251 -20.90 -17.66 21.05
CA ASP A 251 -20.90 -18.28 19.74
C ASP A 251 -19.53 -18.19 19.07
N THR A 252 -19.02 -19.30 18.57
CA THR A 252 -17.76 -19.38 17.82
C THR A 252 -17.94 -19.15 16.32
N SER A 253 -19.17 -19.01 15.85
CA SER A 253 -19.49 -18.76 14.45
C SER A 253 -20.63 -17.77 14.35
N ILE A 254 -20.40 -16.70 13.61
CA ILE A 254 -21.36 -15.63 13.33
C ILE A 254 -21.60 -15.61 11.83
N SER A 255 -22.87 -15.59 11.44
CA SER A 255 -23.26 -15.41 10.03
C SER A 255 -24.44 -14.43 10.01
N GLN A 256 -24.19 -13.22 9.48
CA GLN A 256 -25.15 -12.13 9.53
C GLN A 256 -25.27 -11.44 8.17
N ASP A 257 -26.50 -11.31 7.68
CA ASP A 257 -26.77 -10.50 6.52
C ASP A 257 -26.79 -9.02 6.91
N ILE A 258 -26.13 -8.20 6.11
CA ILE A 258 -26.00 -6.76 6.31
C ILE A 258 -26.46 -6.09 5.01
N ASN A 259 -27.57 -5.34 5.08
CA ASN A 259 -28.09 -4.64 3.94
C ASN A 259 -28.33 -3.18 4.28
N TYR A 260 -27.77 -2.29 3.45
CA TYR A 260 -27.96 -0.86 3.55
C TYR A 260 -28.60 -0.34 2.27
N TYR A 261 -29.43 0.69 2.42
CA TYR A 261 -30.02 1.39 1.31
C TYR A 261 -30.09 2.87 1.63
N PHE A 262 -29.62 3.71 0.72
CA PHE A 262 -29.70 5.15 0.83
C PHE A 262 -30.53 5.71 -0.33
N THR A 263 -31.44 6.63 -0.02
CA THR A 263 -32.16 7.44 -1.00
C THR A 263 -32.79 8.66 -0.36
N ASN A 264 -32.78 9.79 -1.08
CA ASN A 264 -33.42 11.05 -0.67
C ASN A 264 -33.05 11.51 0.75
N GLY A 265 -31.76 11.45 1.12
CA GLY A 265 -31.29 11.88 2.44
C GLY A 265 -31.72 10.95 3.57
N ILE A 266 -32.12 9.72 3.27
CA ILE A 266 -32.50 8.72 4.27
C ILE A 266 -31.67 7.44 4.06
N TYR A 267 -31.02 7.06 5.13
CA TYR A 267 -30.26 5.82 5.24
C TYR A 267 -31.09 4.74 5.93
N TYR A 268 -31.22 3.59 5.31
CA TYR A 268 -31.94 2.43 5.79
C TYR A 268 -30.94 1.31 6.06
N MET A 269 -31.08 0.63 7.20
CA MET A 269 -30.24 -0.49 7.60
C MET A 269 -31.14 -1.68 7.92
N ASP A 270 -30.85 -2.84 7.34
CA ASP A 270 -31.46 -4.12 7.67
C ASP A 270 -30.40 -5.06 8.20
N MET A 271 -30.43 -5.34 9.50
CA MET A 271 -29.51 -6.21 10.20
C MET A 271 -30.15 -7.57 10.54
N GLY A 272 -31.08 -8.01 9.71
CA GLY A 272 -31.76 -9.30 9.88
C GLY A 272 -32.50 -9.41 11.21
N ALA A 273 -32.12 -10.38 12.04
CA ALA A 273 -32.75 -10.61 13.34
C ALA A 273 -32.59 -9.47 14.35
N GLN A 274 -31.59 -8.60 14.17
CA GLN A 274 -31.35 -7.45 15.05
C GLN A 274 -32.27 -6.26 14.74
N GLY A 275 -32.97 -6.27 13.60
CA GLY A 275 -33.99 -5.29 13.27
C GLY A 275 -33.66 -4.43 12.05
N LYS A 276 -34.59 -3.50 11.76
CA LYS A 276 -34.48 -2.55 10.66
C LYS A 276 -34.51 -1.13 11.21
N TYR A 277 -33.61 -0.31 10.74
CA TYR A 277 -33.43 1.04 11.21
C TYR A 277 -33.48 2.01 10.02
N LYS A 278 -33.85 3.25 10.26
CA LYS A 278 -33.71 4.34 9.32
C LYS A 278 -33.31 5.61 10.05
N MET A 279 -32.50 6.43 9.40
CA MET A 279 -32.10 7.73 9.91
C MET A 279 -31.95 8.74 8.77
N ALA A 280 -32.17 10.01 9.06
CA ALA A 280 -31.79 11.08 8.15
C ALA A 280 -30.26 11.22 8.18
N MET A 281 -29.63 11.22 7.02
CA MET A 281 -28.18 11.29 6.88
C MET A 281 -27.88 11.87 5.49
N SER A 282 -26.88 12.74 5.38
CA SER A 282 -26.45 13.23 4.07
C SER A 282 -25.71 12.11 3.32
N PHE A 283 -25.66 12.20 1.99
CA PHE A 283 -24.91 11.24 1.19
C PHE A 283 -23.41 11.30 1.51
N ASP A 284 -22.89 12.51 1.80
CA ASP A 284 -21.49 12.69 2.20
C ASP A 284 -21.18 11.99 3.53
N ASP A 285 -22.09 12.04 4.51
CA ASP A 285 -21.92 11.32 5.77
C ASP A 285 -21.92 9.79 5.57
N VAL A 286 -22.73 9.30 4.64
CA VAL A 286 -22.74 7.85 4.29
C VAL A 286 -21.40 7.44 3.66
N LEU A 287 -20.88 8.23 2.71
CA LEU A 287 -19.58 7.95 2.07
C LEU A 287 -18.43 8.01 3.08
N ASN A 288 -18.43 9.01 3.96
CA ASN A 288 -17.41 9.17 5.00
C ASN A 288 -17.46 8.02 6.02
N GLY A 289 -18.66 7.60 6.43
CA GLY A 289 -18.86 6.50 7.37
C GLY A 289 -18.46 5.13 6.81
N MET A 290 -18.42 4.98 5.49
CA MET A 290 -17.96 3.76 4.81
C MET A 290 -16.48 3.79 4.47
N GLU A 291 -15.76 4.89 4.76
CA GLU A 291 -14.37 5.14 4.35
C GLU A 291 -14.13 4.92 2.84
N ILE A 292 -15.20 5.03 2.03
CA ILE A 292 -15.15 4.82 0.57
C ILE A 292 -14.23 5.86 -0.10
N SER A 293 -14.00 7.00 0.54
CA SER A 293 -13.04 8.01 0.08
C SER A 293 -11.61 7.45 -0.06
N ALA A 294 -11.24 6.45 0.75
CA ALA A 294 -9.96 5.74 0.61
C ALA A 294 -9.91 4.80 -0.61
N MET A 295 -11.06 4.45 -1.17
CA MET A 295 -11.16 3.58 -2.35
C MET A 295 -11.16 4.34 -3.68
N ASN A 296 -11.34 5.68 -3.64
CA ASN A 296 -11.32 6.54 -4.82
C ASN A 296 -9.92 7.07 -5.20
N SER A 297 -8.91 6.79 -4.39
CA SER A 297 -7.51 7.04 -4.77
C SER A 297 -7.02 5.90 -5.67
N SER A 298 -6.33 6.25 -6.74
CA SER A 298 -5.60 5.28 -7.56
C SER A 298 -4.75 4.40 -6.64
N VAL A 299 -5.04 3.11 -6.64
CA VAL A 299 -4.31 2.17 -5.80
C VAL A 299 -2.97 1.91 -6.45
N THR A 300 -1.88 2.16 -5.73
CA THR A 300 -0.53 1.91 -6.26
C THR A 300 -0.31 0.43 -6.55
N VAL A 301 0.54 0.15 -7.51
CA VAL A 301 0.89 -1.24 -7.94
C VAL A 301 1.38 -2.12 -6.80
N SER A 302 1.93 -1.53 -5.75
CA SER A 302 2.40 -2.25 -4.56
C SER A 302 1.27 -2.89 -3.73
N ALA A 303 0.03 -2.41 -3.89
CA ALA A 303 -1.15 -3.01 -3.27
C ALA A 303 -1.71 -4.18 -4.06
N ILE A 304 -1.33 -4.33 -5.32
CA ILE A 304 -1.88 -5.35 -6.22
C ILE A 304 -1.12 -6.67 -6.03
N GLU A 305 -1.83 -7.71 -5.59
CA GLU A 305 -1.29 -9.06 -5.49
C GLU A 305 -1.31 -9.79 -6.84
N SER A 306 -2.39 -9.63 -7.60
CA SER A 306 -2.53 -10.24 -8.93
C SER A 306 -3.61 -9.56 -9.76
N ILE A 307 -3.42 -9.61 -11.09
CA ILE A 307 -4.39 -9.21 -12.09
C ILE A 307 -4.71 -10.42 -12.97
N THR A 308 -5.99 -10.69 -13.18
CA THR A 308 -6.47 -11.76 -14.06
C THR A 308 -7.38 -11.17 -15.12
N LYS A 309 -7.05 -11.38 -16.39
CA LYS A 309 -7.86 -10.97 -17.54
C LYS A 309 -8.78 -12.12 -17.97
N GLY A 310 -10.04 -11.79 -18.19
CA GLY A 310 -11.07 -12.72 -18.66
C GLY A 310 -11.96 -12.11 -19.73
N SER A 311 -12.85 -12.91 -20.32
CA SER A 311 -13.79 -12.45 -21.35
C SER A 311 -14.80 -11.39 -20.84
N GLY A 312 -14.91 -11.19 -19.54
CA GLY A 312 -15.84 -10.23 -18.92
C GLY A 312 -15.12 -9.07 -18.20
N GLY A 313 -13.86 -8.81 -18.51
CA GLY A 313 -13.10 -7.72 -17.88
C GLY A 313 -11.87 -8.20 -17.13
N MET A 314 -11.36 -7.34 -16.26
CA MET A 314 -10.20 -7.62 -15.38
C MET A 314 -10.66 -7.86 -13.96
N THR A 315 -9.99 -8.79 -13.27
CA THR A 315 -10.14 -9.02 -11.84
C THR A 315 -8.83 -8.73 -11.17
N VAL A 316 -8.83 -7.80 -10.23
CA VAL A 316 -7.65 -7.41 -9.45
C VAL A 316 -7.81 -7.88 -8.02
N LYS A 317 -6.77 -8.50 -7.50
CA LYS A 317 -6.67 -8.90 -6.10
C LYS A 317 -5.69 -7.96 -5.40
N TYR A 318 -6.15 -7.29 -4.36
CA TYR A 318 -5.37 -6.35 -3.57
C TYR A 318 -4.94 -6.97 -2.24
N ASN A 319 -3.73 -6.62 -1.81
CA ASN A 319 -3.27 -6.84 -0.46
C ASN A 319 -3.53 -5.57 0.36
N MET A 320 -4.48 -5.64 1.27
CA MET A 320 -4.92 -4.50 2.09
C MET A 320 -4.35 -4.54 3.51
N ASN A 321 -3.29 -5.32 3.76
CA ASN A 321 -2.71 -5.51 5.11
C ASN A 321 -2.29 -4.22 5.80
N SER A 322 -1.93 -3.19 5.05
CA SER A 322 -1.51 -1.88 5.58
C SER A 322 -2.64 -0.89 5.75
N VAL A 323 -3.76 -1.05 5.02
CA VAL A 323 -4.94 -0.17 5.12
C VAL A 323 -5.73 -0.46 6.39
N PHE A 324 -5.88 -1.74 6.71
CA PHE A 324 -6.56 -2.16 7.92
C PHE A 324 -5.53 -2.31 9.03
N SER A 325 -5.20 -1.19 9.67
CA SER A 325 -4.27 -1.16 10.80
C SER A 325 -4.79 -1.99 11.97
N SER A 326 -3.89 -2.39 12.88
CA SER A 326 -4.25 -3.00 14.15
C SER A 326 -5.30 -2.19 14.92
N ASP A 327 -5.27 -0.86 14.76
CA ASP A 327 -6.16 0.07 15.46
C ASP A 327 -7.65 -0.14 15.06
N LEU A 328 -7.93 -0.42 13.79
CA LEU A 328 -9.30 -0.73 13.33
C LEU A 328 -9.79 -2.07 13.88
N PHE A 329 -8.91 -3.08 13.96
CA PHE A 329 -9.25 -4.37 14.56
C PHE A 329 -9.40 -4.29 16.08
N ASP A 330 -8.59 -3.48 16.74
CA ASP A 330 -8.71 -3.22 18.18
C ASP A 330 -10.06 -2.54 18.49
N GLU A 331 -10.52 -1.64 17.65
CA GLU A 331 -11.83 -0.99 17.75
C GLU A 331 -12.98 -1.96 17.42
N LEU A 332 -12.88 -2.74 16.35
CA LEU A 332 -13.89 -3.73 15.93
C LEU A 332 -14.04 -4.88 16.93
N LEU A 333 -12.95 -5.31 17.55
CA LEU A 333 -12.94 -6.42 18.50
C LEU A 333 -13.11 -5.97 19.94
N GLY A 334 -13.27 -4.63 20.16
CA GLY A 334 -13.77 -4.04 21.41
C GLY A 334 -13.05 -4.47 22.67
N GLY A 335 -11.72 -4.61 22.61
CA GLY A 335 -10.94 -5.05 23.76
C GLY A 335 -11.01 -6.57 24.07
N MET A 336 -11.63 -7.37 23.20
CA MET A 336 -11.63 -8.84 23.34
C MET A 336 -10.22 -9.45 23.33
N LEU A 337 -9.25 -8.72 22.80
CA LEU A 337 -7.88 -9.18 22.59
C LEU A 337 -6.86 -8.33 23.36
N ASP A 338 -7.23 -7.84 24.53
CA ASP A 338 -6.36 -7.01 25.36
C ASP A 338 -5.02 -7.75 25.62
N GLY A 339 -3.92 -7.13 25.19
CA GLY A 339 -2.57 -7.70 25.28
C GLY A 339 -2.13 -8.61 24.12
N VAL A 340 -2.93 -8.79 23.07
CA VAL A 340 -2.55 -9.53 21.86
C VAL A 340 -2.14 -8.57 20.76
N SER A 341 -0.87 -8.61 20.34
CA SER A 341 -0.41 -7.90 19.14
C SER A 341 -0.93 -8.62 17.89
N ILE A 342 -1.90 -8.04 17.22
CA ILE A 342 -2.46 -8.57 15.98
C ILE A 342 -1.55 -8.14 14.82
N LYS A 343 -0.92 -9.11 14.16
CA LYS A 343 -0.29 -8.90 12.85
C LYS A 343 -1.26 -9.42 11.79
N THR A 344 -1.94 -8.49 11.11
CA THR A 344 -2.79 -8.84 9.96
C THR A 344 -1.90 -9.29 8.80
N ARG A 345 -2.00 -10.55 8.44
CA ARG A 345 -1.46 -11.09 7.19
C ARG A 345 -2.63 -11.69 6.43
N ASP A 346 -2.69 -11.44 5.13
CA ASP A 346 -3.70 -11.99 4.20
C ASP A 346 -5.07 -11.26 4.17
N MET A 347 -5.09 -9.94 4.25
CA MET A 347 -6.29 -9.17 3.89
C MET A 347 -6.31 -8.92 2.39
N ASN A 348 -7.25 -9.53 1.69
CA ASN A 348 -7.37 -9.45 0.25
C ASN A 348 -8.74 -8.90 -0.14
N VAL A 349 -8.75 -7.90 -1.01
CA VAL A 349 -9.96 -7.41 -1.67
C VAL A 349 -9.88 -7.80 -3.14
N THR A 350 -10.96 -8.30 -3.70
CA THR A 350 -11.06 -8.61 -5.13
C THR A 350 -12.07 -7.65 -5.75
N ALA A 351 -11.60 -6.81 -6.67
CA ALA A 351 -12.44 -5.95 -7.47
C ALA A 351 -12.50 -6.47 -8.91
N LYS A 352 -13.66 -6.33 -9.53
CA LYS A 352 -13.88 -6.68 -10.93
C LYS A 352 -14.43 -5.45 -11.64
N ALA A 353 -13.74 -5.00 -12.67
CA ALA A 353 -14.14 -3.93 -13.56
C ALA A 353 -14.49 -4.50 -14.95
#